data_15bfc49558f7c7e1b863f8dad2d5a03e
#
_entry.id   15bfc49558f7c7e1b863f8dad2d5a03e
#
_cell.length_a   1.000
_cell.length_b   1.000
_cell.length_c   1.000
_cell.angle_alpha   90.00
_cell.angle_beta   90.00
_cell.angle_gamma   90.00
#
_symmetry.space_group_name_H-M   'P 1'
#
loop_
_entity.id
_entity.type
_entity.pdbx_description
1 polymer ?
#
loop_
_entity_poly.entity_id
_entity_poly.type
_entity_poly.pdbx_seq_one_letter_code
_entity_poly.pdbx_strand_id
1 'polypeptide(L)'
;MIKVAQGEALPPQESITLKGLAIECRITAEDPNTFTPSPGKITKYVCPGGRNVRMDSHIYQDYSIPPYYDSMIGKLIVWDTDRNRAIHKMKVTLEQLIIGGIKTTRDFHIAMMENQDFINNNYDTNYLSRR
;
A
#
# COMPACT_ATOMS: atom_id res chain seq x y z
N MET A 1 -22.55 -7.67 7.26
CA MET A 1 -23.29 -8.38 6.17
C MET A 1 -24.30 -9.38 6.73
N ILE A 2 -23.92 -10.33 7.62
CA ILE A 2 -24.85 -11.36 8.19
C ILE A 2 -26.05 -10.70 8.88
N LYS A 3 -25.85 -9.74 9.76
CA LYS A 3 -26.90 -9.02 10.47
C LYS A 3 -27.89 -8.31 9.53
N VAL A 4 -27.36 -7.67 8.47
CA VAL A 4 -28.21 -7.04 7.43
C VAL A 4 -29.05 -8.08 6.69
N ALA A 5 -28.48 -9.25 6.37
CA ALA A 5 -29.22 -10.36 5.78
C ALA A 5 -30.32 -10.91 6.70
N GLN A 6 -30.19 -10.75 8.00
CA GLN A 6 -31.19 -11.09 9.02
C GLN A 6 -32.24 -9.99 9.23
N GLY A 7 -32.17 -8.88 8.51
CA GLY A 7 -33.10 -7.76 8.58
C GLY A 7 -32.73 -6.66 9.57
N GLU A 8 -31.52 -6.69 10.16
CA GLU A 8 -31.07 -5.58 11.01
C GLU A 8 -30.83 -4.32 10.16
N ALA A 9 -31.28 -3.18 10.68
CA ALA A 9 -31.08 -1.88 10.03
C ALA A 9 -29.61 -1.47 10.04
N LEU A 10 -29.17 -0.76 8.98
CA LEU A 10 -27.87 -0.09 8.97
C LEU A 10 -27.84 1.08 9.95
N PRO A 11 -26.66 1.45 10.50
CA PRO A 11 -26.53 2.69 11.23
C PRO A 11 -26.95 3.89 10.37
N PRO A 12 -27.57 4.93 10.94
CA PRO A 12 -27.93 6.12 10.19
C PRO A 12 -26.68 6.80 9.62
N GLN A 13 -26.76 7.33 8.39
CA GLN A 13 -25.63 7.92 7.65
C GLN A 13 -24.93 9.03 8.44
N GLU A 14 -25.67 9.84 9.16
CA GLU A 14 -25.17 10.95 9.99
C GLU A 14 -24.31 10.48 11.18
N SER A 15 -24.43 9.22 11.57
CA SER A 15 -23.58 8.63 12.62
C SER A 15 -22.19 8.24 12.13
N ILE A 16 -21.99 8.20 10.81
CA ILE A 16 -20.72 7.81 10.18
C ILE A 16 -19.87 9.07 9.99
N THR A 17 -18.82 9.18 10.79
CA THR A 17 -17.87 10.31 10.73
C THR A 17 -16.54 9.86 10.20
N LEU A 18 -15.95 10.65 9.28
CA LEU A 18 -14.58 10.46 8.80
C LEU A 18 -13.61 11.18 9.73
N LYS A 19 -12.55 10.49 10.15
CA LYS A 19 -11.50 11.05 11.02
C LYS A 19 -10.13 10.75 10.43
N GLY A 20 -9.33 11.78 10.19
CA GLY A 20 -7.99 11.64 9.64
C GLY A 20 -7.97 11.19 8.18
N LEU A 21 -6.85 10.64 7.76
CA LEU A 21 -6.60 10.18 6.41
C LEU A 21 -5.80 8.88 6.41
N ALA A 22 -6.18 7.93 5.58
CA ALA A 22 -5.41 6.72 5.32
C ALA A 22 -4.79 6.75 3.93
N ILE A 23 -3.58 6.21 3.81
CA ILE A 23 -2.90 5.95 2.54
C ILE A 23 -2.64 4.46 2.44
N GLU A 24 -2.96 3.86 1.30
CA GLU A 24 -2.60 2.49 0.95
C GLU A 24 -1.59 2.50 -0.21
N CYS A 25 -0.49 1.76 -0.07
CA CYS A 25 0.42 1.43 -1.16
C CYS A 25 0.32 -0.06 -1.47
N ARG A 26 -0.07 -0.39 -2.70
CA ARG A 26 -0.08 -1.77 -3.19
C ARG A 26 1.34 -2.16 -3.58
N ILE A 27 1.95 -3.03 -2.80
CA ILE A 27 3.28 -3.56 -3.08
C ILE A 27 3.15 -4.73 -4.04
N THR A 28 3.73 -4.57 -5.22
CA THR A 28 3.75 -5.60 -6.26
C THR A 28 5.17 -6.09 -6.53
N ALA A 29 5.30 -7.35 -6.94
CA ALA A 29 6.55 -7.95 -7.41
C ALA A 29 6.83 -7.53 -8.86
N GLU A 30 7.21 -6.27 -9.05
CA GLU A 30 7.43 -5.64 -10.34
C GLU A 30 8.63 -4.69 -10.28
N ASP A 31 9.29 -4.50 -11.41
CA ASP A 31 10.32 -3.47 -11.54
C ASP A 31 9.71 -2.08 -11.33
N PRO A 32 10.25 -1.25 -10.42
CA PRO A 32 9.66 0.04 -10.06
C PRO A 32 9.66 1.08 -11.19
N ASN A 33 10.43 0.85 -12.26
CA ASN A 33 10.53 1.78 -13.39
C ASN A 33 9.73 1.32 -14.60
N THR A 34 9.72 0.01 -14.88
CA THR A 34 9.08 -0.54 -16.09
C THR A 34 7.75 -1.25 -15.80
N PHE A 35 7.45 -1.50 -14.53
CA PHE A 35 6.30 -2.30 -14.06
C PHE A 35 6.26 -3.72 -14.64
N THR A 36 7.41 -4.22 -15.10
CA THR A 36 7.54 -5.59 -15.58
C THR A 36 7.51 -6.55 -14.39
N PRO A 37 6.76 -7.65 -14.42
CA PRO A 37 6.71 -8.64 -13.35
C PRO A 37 8.09 -9.18 -12.98
N SER A 38 8.34 -9.34 -11.68
CA SER A 38 9.58 -9.86 -11.11
C SER A 38 9.30 -11.03 -10.17
N PRO A 39 8.85 -12.18 -10.71
CA PRO A 39 8.67 -13.39 -9.89
C PRO A 39 10.02 -13.87 -9.37
N GLY A 40 10.00 -14.65 -8.29
CA GLY A 40 11.24 -15.21 -7.75
C GLY A 40 11.18 -15.47 -6.25
N LYS A 41 12.30 -15.88 -5.69
CA LYS A 41 12.42 -16.21 -4.27
C LYS A 41 12.75 -14.96 -3.44
N ILE A 42 11.99 -14.75 -2.37
CA ILE A 42 12.24 -13.70 -1.38
C ILE A 42 13.39 -14.17 -0.47
N THR A 43 14.54 -13.51 -0.57
CA THR A 43 15.73 -13.83 0.23
C THR A 43 15.79 -13.10 1.55
N LYS A 44 15.06 -11.96 1.67
CA LYS A 44 14.96 -11.18 2.89
C LYS A 44 13.59 -10.53 2.97
N TYR A 45 12.96 -10.59 4.14
CA TYR A 45 11.70 -9.91 4.40
C TYR A 45 11.72 -9.27 5.79
N VAL A 46 11.56 -7.95 5.83
CA VAL A 46 11.35 -7.19 7.07
C VAL A 46 10.06 -6.40 6.92
N CYS A 47 9.04 -6.84 7.66
CA CYS A 47 7.74 -6.17 7.69
C CYS A 47 7.82 -4.94 8.58
N PRO A 48 7.44 -3.75 8.10
CA PRO A 48 7.36 -2.57 8.94
C PRO A 48 6.22 -2.70 9.95
N GLY A 49 6.34 -1.99 11.05
CA GLY A 49 5.33 -1.96 12.09
C GLY A 49 5.25 -0.60 12.76
N GLY A 50 4.32 -0.48 13.72
CA GLY A 50 4.15 0.73 14.50
C GLY A 50 2.70 1.15 14.64
N ARG A 51 2.47 2.25 15.37
CA ARG A 51 1.12 2.78 15.59
C ARG A 51 0.50 3.25 14.28
N ASN A 52 -0.70 2.75 13.97
CA ASN A 52 -1.44 3.07 12.75
C ASN A 52 -0.73 2.65 11.45
N VAL A 53 0.07 1.60 11.53
CA VAL A 53 0.70 0.92 10.39
C VAL A 53 0.12 -0.49 10.31
N ARG A 54 -0.32 -0.89 9.12
CA ARG A 54 -0.83 -2.23 8.82
C ARG A 54 -0.25 -2.75 7.52
N MET A 55 0.24 -3.97 7.54
CA MET A 55 0.67 -4.70 6.34
C MET A 55 -0.18 -5.93 6.17
N ASP A 56 -0.99 -5.96 5.11
CA ASP A 56 -1.75 -7.13 4.70
C ASP A 56 -0.96 -7.85 3.62
N SER A 57 -0.40 -9.01 3.93
CA SER A 57 0.48 -9.73 3.02
C SER A 57 0.44 -11.24 3.28
N HIS A 58 0.77 -12.02 2.26
CA HIS A 58 0.92 -13.47 2.33
C HIS A 58 2.38 -13.92 2.23
N ILE A 59 3.33 -12.99 2.01
CA ILE A 59 4.73 -13.32 1.82
C ILE A 59 5.47 -13.48 3.15
N TYR A 60 6.53 -14.27 3.08
CA TYR A 60 7.48 -14.49 4.16
C TYR A 60 8.88 -14.76 3.56
N GLN A 61 9.90 -14.73 4.39
CA GLN A 61 11.26 -15.06 3.93
C GLN A 61 11.28 -16.48 3.38
N ASP A 62 11.98 -16.68 2.27
CA ASP A 62 12.05 -17.91 1.48
C ASP A 62 10.79 -18.26 0.66
N TYR A 63 9.72 -17.47 0.72
CA TYR A 63 8.57 -17.64 -0.17
C TYR A 63 8.97 -17.42 -1.63
N SER A 64 8.48 -18.25 -2.53
CA SER A 64 8.67 -18.09 -3.98
C SER A 64 7.40 -17.57 -4.62
N ILE A 65 7.49 -16.38 -5.24
CA ILE A 65 6.38 -15.77 -5.96
C ILE A 65 6.23 -16.46 -7.30
N PRO A 66 5.06 -17.11 -7.55
CA PRO A 66 4.81 -17.79 -8.81
C PRO A 66 4.53 -16.79 -9.94
N PRO A 67 4.92 -17.12 -11.20
CA PRO A 67 4.69 -16.22 -12.34
C PRO A 67 3.26 -16.28 -12.92
N TYR A 68 2.36 -17.05 -12.32
CA TYR A 68 1.05 -17.38 -12.92
C TYR A 68 -0.11 -16.53 -12.40
N TYR A 69 0.12 -15.73 -11.36
CA TYR A 69 -0.92 -14.94 -10.69
C TYR A 69 -0.57 -13.45 -10.71
N ASP A 70 -1.48 -12.64 -10.17
CA ASP A 70 -1.26 -11.21 -9.94
C ASP A 70 0.03 -10.97 -9.15
N SER A 71 0.76 -9.94 -9.52
CA SER A 71 2.03 -9.56 -8.92
C SER A 71 1.89 -8.96 -7.51
N MET A 72 0.68 -8.67 -7.03
CA MET A 72 0.44 -8.03 -5.74
C MET A 72 0.84 -8.96 -4.59
N ILE A 73 1.83 -8.52 -3.81
CA ILE A 73 2.37 -9.26 -2.67
C ILE A 73 2.02 -8.66 -1.32
N GLY A 74 1.45 -7.47 -1.30
CA GLY A 74 0.99 -6.87 -0.05
C GLY A 74 0.33 -5.51 -0.24
N LYS A 75 -0.37 -5.09 0.81
CA LYS A 75 -0.96 -3.75 0.94
C LYS A 75 -0.40 -3.12 2.20
N LEU A 76 0.41 -2.09 2.04
CA LEU A 76 0.91 -1.30 3.14
C LEU A 76 -0.04 -0.13 3.38
N ILE A 77 -0.59 -0.06 4.58
CA ILE A 77 -1.62 0.92 4.94
C ILE A 77 -1.15 1.69 6.15
N VAL A 78 -1.24 3.01 6.09
CA VAL A 78 -1.01 3.90 7.22
C VAL A 78 -2.21 4.81 7.44
N TRP A 79 -2.39 5.26 8.68
CA TRP A 79 -3.38 6.27 9.04
C TRP A 79 -2.75 7.36 9.89
N ASP A 80 -3.15 8.62 9.65
CA ASP A 80 -2.82 9.73 10.55
C ASP A 80 -3.93 10.80 10.56
N THR A 81 -3.78 11.81 11.43
CA THR A 81 -4.77 12.87 11.63
C THR A 81 -4.94 13.80 10.44
N ASP A 82 -3.88 13.97 9.64
CA ASP A 82 -3.89 14.81 8.44
C ASP A 82 -3.04 14.21 7.32
N ARG A 83 -3.16 14.79 6.12
CA ARG A 83 -2.51 14.30 4.89
C ARG A 83 -0.98 14.33 4.97
N ASN A 84 -0.41 15.42 5.44
CA ASN A 84 1.04 15.58 5.46
C ASN A 84 1.69 14.55 6.41
N ARG A 85 1.08 14.33 7.57
CA ARG A 85 1.51 13.31 8.52
C ARG A 85 1.36 11.91 7.95
N ALA A 86 0.25 11.62 7.26
CA ALA A 86 0.04 10.32 6.64
C ALA A 86 1.06 10.04 5.53
N ILE A 87 1.39 11.05 4.68
CA ILE A 87 2.43 10.95 3.64
C ILE A 87 3.80 10.71 4.27
N HIS A 88 4.17 11.49 5.28
CA HIS A 88 5.44 11.30 5.98
C HIS A 88 5.55 9.91 6.63
N LYS A 89 4.48 9.48 7.31
CA LYS A 89 4.41 8.15 7.91
C LYS A 89 4.54 7.04 6.86
N MET A 90 3.83 7.16 5.72
CA MET A 90 3.94 6.19 4.64
C MET A 90 5.36 6.11 4.09
N LYS A 91 6.02 7.25 3.86
CA LYS A 91 7.41 7.29 3.41
C LYS A 91 8.33 6.53 4.37
N VAL A 92 8.32 6.88 5.64
CA VAL A 92 9.15 6.22 6.67
C VAL A 92 8.85 4.72 6.75
N THR A 93 7.57 4.35 6.65
CA THR A 93 7.16 2.94 6.71
C THR A 93 7.64 2.16 5.48
N LEU A 94 7.59 2.77 4.28
CA LEU A 94 8.13 2.18 3.05
C LEU A 94 9.66 2.02 3.13
N GLU A 95 10.37 2.97 3.72
CA GLU A 95 11.82 2.88 3.94
C GLU A 95 12.20 1.73 4.88
N GLN A 96 11.35 1.42 5.85
CA GLN A 96 11.53 0.28 6.77
C GLN A 96 11.18 -1.07 6.15
N LEU A 97 10.34 -1.11 5.10
CA LEU A 97 9.98 -2.33 4.40
C LEU A 97 11.18 -2.85 3.59
N ILE A 98 11.65 -4.05 3.90
CA ILE A 98 12.73 -4.69 3.14
C ILE A 98 12.21 -5.96 2.49
N ILE A 99 12.31 -6.04 1.17
CA ILE A 99 11.99 -7.23 0.37
C ILE A 99 13.18 -7.46 -0.57
N GLY A 100 13.97 -8.48 -0.28
CA GLY A 100 15.15 -8.86 -1.07
C GLY A 100 14.87 -10.06 -1.96
N GLY A 101 15.66 -10.20 -3.04
CA GLY A 101 15.59 -11.33 -3.99
C GLY A 101 14.71 -11.09 -5.21
N ILE A 102 13.84 -10.09 -5.15
CA ILE A 102 12.96 -9.67 -6.24
C ILE A 102 12.94 -8.14 -6.36
N LYS A 103 12.47 -7.62 -7.48
CA LYS A 103 12.12 -6.20 -7.61
C LYS A 103 10.69 -5.97 -7.13
N THR A 104 10.44 -4.81 -6.53
CA THR A 104 9.10 -4.42 -6.07
C THR A 104 8.82 -2.96 -6.38
N THR A 105 7.54 -2.58 -6.38
CA THR A 105 7.10 -1.19 -6.54
C THR A 105 7.36 -0.31 -5.30
N ARG A 106 8.04 -0.82 -4.26
CA ARG A 106 8.36 -0.07 -3.05
C ARG A 106 9.03 1.29 -3.34
N ASP A 107 10.09 1.29 -4.17
CA ASP A 107 10.86 2.51 -4.44
C ASP A 107 10.07 3.50 -5.30
N PHE A 108 9.20 3.03 -6.18
CA PHE A 108 8.22 3.86 -6.88
C PHE A 108 7.30 4.58 -5.88
N HIS A 109 6.78 3.88 -4.88
CA HIS A 109 5.92 4.49 -3.86
C HIS A 109 6.69 5.50 -2.98
N ILE A 110 7.95 5.26 -2.65
CA ILE A 110 8.78 6.25 -1.94
C ILE A 110 8.88 7.54 -2.76
N ALA A 111 9.18 7.43 -4.05
CA ALA A 111 9.25 8.59 -4.95
C ALA A 111 7.90 9.32 -5.06
N MET A 112 6.77 8.58 -5.02
CA MET A 112 5.44 9.19 -5.01
C MET A 112 5.14 9.97 -3.73
N MET A 113 5.67 9.55 -2.57
CA MET A 113 5.52 10.32 -1.32
C MET A 113 6.29 11.66 -1.35
N GLU A 114 7.23 11.83 -2.27
CA GLU A 114 7.98 13.08 -2.48
C GLU A 114 7.44 13.90 -3.66
N ASN A 115 6.52 13.35 -4.44
CA ASN A 115 5.96 14.01 -5.61
C ASN A 115 5.01 15.15 -5.22
N GLN A 116 5.23 16.36 -5.76
CA GLN A 116 4.45 17.54 -5.40
C GLN A 116 2.98 17.43 -5.81
N ASP A 117 2.67 16.80 -6.93
CA ASP A 117 1.29 16.60 -7.35
C ASP A 117 0.56 15.66 -6.37
N PHE A 118 1.23 14.59 -5.93
CA PHE A 118 0.67 13.71 -4.92
C PHE A 118 0.50 14.41 -3.57
N ILE A 119 1.49 15.19 -3.11
CA ILE A 119 1.44 15.96 -1.86
C ILE A 119 0.27 16.95 -1.89
N ASN A 120 0.12 17.68 -3.01
CA ASN A 120 -0.91 18.70 -3.20
C ASN A 120 -2.28 18.14 -3.63
N ASN A 121 -2.43 16.81 -3.70
CA ASN A 121 -3.64 16.14 -4.15
C ASN A 121 -4.09 16.52 -5.58
N ASN A 122 -3.12 16.81 -6.46
CA ASN A 122 -3.30 17.21 -7.85
C ASN A 122 -3.05 16.01 -8.80
N TYR A 123 -3.81 14.94 -8.66
CA TYR A 123 -3.71 13.74 -9.49
C TYR A 123 -5.07 13.06 -9.66
N ASP A 124 -5.20 12.29 -10.69
CA ASP A 124 -6.35 11.44 -10.99
C ASP A 124 -5.90 10.02 -11.38
N THR A 125 -6.84 9.15 -11.73
CA THR A 125 -6.57 7.76 -12.11
C THR A 125 -5.72 7.61 -13.37
N ASN A 126 -5.61 8.65 -14.21
CA ASN A 126 -4.80 8.67 -15.43
C ASN A 126 -3.42 9.33 -15.22
N TYR A 127 -3.09 9.73 -13.99
CA TYR A 127 -1.86 10.48 -13.70
C TYR A 127 -0.60 9.76 -14.22
N LEU A 128 -0.49 8.45 -13.98
CA LEU A 128 0.69 7.67 -14.37
C LEU A 128 0.79 7.44 -15.89
N SER A 129 -0.33 7.37 -16.59
CA SER A 129 -0.34 7.18 -18.04
C SER A 129 0.05 8.42 -18.84
N ARG A 130 0.08 9.60 -18.18
CA ARG A 130 0.50 10.89 -18.76
C ARG A 130 1.95 11.25 -18.45
N ARG A 131 2.68 10.40 -17.76
CA ARG A 131 4.04 10.65 -17.29
C ARG A 131 5.12 10.08 -18.18
#